data_32ac94e7f604037fbdc4f9e9b162f92d
#
_entry.id   32ac94e7f604037fbdc4f9e9b162f92d
#
_cell.length_a   1.000
_cell.length_b   1.000
_cell.length_c   1.000
_cell.angle_alpha   90.00
_cell.angle_beta   90.00
_cell.angle_gamma   90.00
#
_symmetry.space_group_name_H-M   'P 1'
#
loop_
_entity.id
_entity.type
_entity.pdbx_description
1 polymer ?
#
loop_
_entity_poly.entity_id
_entity_poly.type
_entity_poly.pdbx_seq_one_letter_code
_entity_poly.pdbx_strand_id
1 'polypeptide(L)'
;MGDTADNIPGCPGVGEKTAVKLIGQFGSIEQLLSRTDELKGAMKRKVEENAEQIRFSRFLATIKTDVPITADFEQMKLTTPDVKQLQEIFEELEFRTLLDRVLKNHGLVQKQEPVMGNLFGADSINASDNQEEKKEITLSNLKNTPHKYYLVDNKEDIQKLCDKLLTTEEFCLDTETTGLDVMTARLVGLSFACREFEAYYVPIPPEREEALKILQILKPAYEAPKILKIGQNIKYDLNMLAAYGIRLSGPMFDTMLAHYVLQPELRHNMDYLAEIYLHYQTIHIEELIGPKGRKQKNMADLAPAQVYEYACEDADVTLRLKRVLADEVEKAGAHSLLYDIEMPLMPVLAHMERNGVCLNTDTLAETERHFTQRMHCRRRGLR
;
A
#
# COMPACT_ATOMS: atom_id res chain seq x y z
N MET A 1 -9.97 46.68 -4.98
CA MET A 1 -9.99 45.29 -5.46
C MET A 1 -10.83 44.47 -4.47
N GLY A 2 -11.58 43.52 -4.92
CA GLY A 2 -12.26 42.55 -4.05
C GLY A 2 -11.43 41.30 -3.84
N ASP A 3 -11.95 40.38 -3.05
CA ASP A 3 -11.43 39.04 -2.89
C ASP A 3 -12.57 38.01 -3.04
N THR A 4 -12.44 37.14 -4.05
CA THR A 4 -13.47 36.13 -4.33
C THR A 4 -13.41 34.93 -3.35
N ALA A 5 -12.25 34.65 -2.75
CA ALA A 5 -12.12 33.58 -1.77
C ALA A 5 -12.84 33.95 -0.48
N ASP A 6 -12.69 35.20 -0.02
CA ASP A 6 -13.32 35.72 1.20
C ASP A 6 -14.66 36.44 0.93
N ASN A 7 -15.18 36.36 -0.29
CA ASN A 7 -16.42 37.02 -0.72
C ASN A 7 -16.45 38.53 -0.45
N ILE A 8 -15.30 39.23 -0.61
CA ILE A 8 -15.19 40.66 -0.49
C ILE A 8 -15.47 41.30 -1.85
N PRO A 9 -16.54 42.12 -2.03
CA PRO A 9 -17.05 42.50 -3.35
C PRO A 9 -16.10 43.40 -4.15
N GLY A 10 -15.35 44.29 -3.49
CA GLY A 10 -14.47 45.25 -4.14
C GLY A 10 -15.20 46.28 -5.01
N CYS A 11 -14.50 46.90 -5.97
CA CYS A 11 -15.07 47.76 -7.00
C CYS A 11 -15.18 46.99 -8.32
N PRO A 12 -16.37 46.85 -8.92
CA PRO A 12 -16.57 46.12 -10.16
C PRO A 12 -15.67 46.59 -11.31
N GLY A 13 -14.93 45.65 -11.90
CA GLY A 13 -14.02 45.93 -13.03
C GLY A 13 -12.72 46.64 -12.64
N VAL A 14 -12.37 46.65 -11.34
CA VAL A 14 -11.08 47.14 -10.82
C VAL A 14 -10.31 45.93 -10.31
N GLY A 15 -9.44 45.36 -11.15
CA GLY A 15 -8.52 44.27 -10.76
C GLY A 15 -7.24 44.82 -10.10
N GLU A 16 -6.38 43.89 -9.66
CA GLU A 16 -5.17 44.15 -8.89
C GLU A 16 -4.30 45.27 -9.47
N LYS A 17 -3.91 45.18 -10.74
CA LYS A 17 -3.07 46.21 -11.41
C LYS A 17 -3.67 47.60 -11.37
N THR A 18 -4.97 47.71 -11.53
CA THR A 18 -5.68 48.99 -11.49
C THR A 18 -5.79 49.52 -10.07
N ALA A 19 -6.08 48.63 -9.10
CA ALA A 19 -6.14 49.01 -7.69
C ALA A 19 -4.79 49.51 -7.17
N VAL A 20 -3.69 48.80 -7.48
CA VAL A 20 -2.32 49.26 -7.13
C VAL A 20 -2.01 50.62 -7.72
N LYS A 21 -2.36 50.85 -8.99
CA LYS A 21 -2.16 52.17 -9.65
C LYS A 21 -2.96 53.28 -8.96
N LEU A 22 -4.24 53.04 -8.66
CA LEU A 22 -5.09 54.03 -8.02
C LEU A 22 -4.60 54.35 -6.59
N ILE A 23 -4.27 53.36 -5.79
CA ILE A 23 -3.73 53.57 -4.45
C ILE A 23 -2.35 54.24 -4.49
N GLY A 24 -1.48 53.85 -5.43
CA GLY A 24 -0.20 54.53 -5.64
C GLY A 24 -0.33 56.01 -6.01
N GLN A 25 -1.40 56.38 -6.76
CA GLN A 25 -1.67 57.77 -7.14
C GLN A 25 -2.31 58.60 -6.02
N PHE A 26 -3.27 58.01 -5.28
CA PHE A 26 -4.09 58.73 -4.31
C PHE A 26 -3.66 58.48 -2.85
N GLY A 27 -2.81 57.49 -2.58
CA GLY A 27 -2.30 57.15 -1.26
C GLY A 27 -3.23 56.30 -0.42
N SER A 28 -4.53 56.57 -0.39
CA SER A 28 -5.53 55.81 0.36
C SER A 28 -6.89 55.76 -0.35
N ILE A 29 -7.76 54.86 0.09
CA ILE A 29 -9.14 54.73 -0.39
C ILE A 29 -9.92 56.05 -0.08
N GLU A 30 -9.73 56.65 1.08
CA GLU A 30 -10.37 57.89 1.48
C GLU A 30 -9.97 59.03 0.54
N GLN A 31 -8.69 59.17 0.25
CA GLN A 31 -8.18 60.19 -0.67
C GLN A 31 -8.67 59.95 -2.09
N LEU A 32 -8.74 58.70 -2.53
CA LEU A 32 -9.33 58.34 -3.82
C LEU A 32 -10.81 58.77 -3.90
N LEU A 33 -11.60 58.47 -2.87
CA LEU A 33 -13.03 58.80 -2.84
C LEU A 33 -13.31 60.32 -2.65
N SER A 34 -12.41 61.06 -2.02
CA SER A 34 -12.53 62.51 -1.86
C SER A 34 -12.05 63.31 -3.09
N ARG A 35 -11.25 62.68 -3.96
CA ARG A 35 -10.62 63.34 -5.13
C ARG A 35 -11.02 62.66 -6.45
N THR A 36 -12.26 62.18 -6.54
CA THR A 36 -12.78 61.51 -7.75
C THR A 36 -12.75 62.38 -8.98
N ASP A 37 -12.74 63.72 -8.82
CA ASP A 37 -12.64 64.69 -9.93
C ASP A 37 -11.33 64.61 -10.73
N GLU A 38 -10.29 64.02 -10.12
CA GLU A 38 -9.01 63.77 -10.81
C GLU A 38 -9.07 62.57 -11.72
N LEU A 39 -10.08 61.71 -11.54
CA LEU A 39 -10.32 60.54 -12.40
C LEU A 39 -11.05 60.93 -13.67
N LYS A 40 -10.77 60.24 -14.78
CA LYS A 40 -11.37 60.53 -16.09
C LYS A 40 -12.22 59.36 -16.60
N GLY A 41 -13.28 59.69 -17.33
CA GLY A 41 -14.11 58.79 -18.12
C GLY A 41 -14.79 57.69 -17.27
N ALA A 42 -14.71 56.44 -17.74
CA ALA A 42 -15.39 55.31 -17.12
C ALA A 42 -14.88 54.98 -15.71
N MET A 43 -13.61 55.31 -15.38
CA MET A 43 -13.05 55.06 -14.06
C MET A 43 -13.64 55.95 -13.00
N LYS A 44 -13.84 57.26 -13.30
CA LYS A 44 -14.52 58.18 -12.39
C LYS A 44 -15.91 57.65 -12.02
N ARG A 45 -16.71 57.33 -13.02
CA ARG A 45 -18.07 56.82 -12.83
C ARG A 45 -18.08 55.53 -11.97
N LYS A 46 -17.21 54.56 -12.27
CA LYS A 46 -17.13 53.30 -11.50
C LYS A 46 -16.81 53.53 -10.03
N VAL A 47 -15.87 54.42 -9.73
CA VAL A 47 -15.47 54.69 -8.33
C VAL A 47 -16.58 55.41 -7.59
N GLU A 48 -17.25 56.41 -8.24
CA GLU A 48 -18.34 57.18 -7.62
C GLU A 48 -19.59 56.31 -7.38
N GLU A 49 -20.02 55.52 -8.38
CA GLU A 49 -21.19 54.62 -8.27
C GLU A 49 -21.00 53.52 -7.23
N ASN A 50 -19.77 53.11 -6.97
CA ASN A 50 -19.47 52.00 -6.04
C ASN A 50 -18.77 52.49 -4.77
N ALA A 51 -18.85 53.77 -4.41
CA ALA A 51 -18.15 54.32 -3.26
C ALA A 51 -18.49 53.63 -1.93
N GLU A 52 -19.77 53.33 -1.68
CA GLU A 52 -20.22 52.60 -0.49
C GLU A 52 -19.67 51.17 -0.47
N GLN A 53 -19.70 50.48 -1.61
CA GLN A 53 -19.17 49.09 -1.72
C GLN A 53 -17.65 49.07 -1.51
N ILE A 54 -16.92 50.10 -1.95
CA ILE A 54 -15.47 50.22 -1.72
C ILE A 54 -15.19 50.39 -0.20
N ARG A 55 -15.96 51.24 0.49
CA ARG A 55 -15.84 51.41 1.94
C ARG A 55 -16.16 50.13 2.71
N PHE A 56 -17.24 49.47 2.29
CA PHE A 56 -17.64 48.19 2.90
C PHE A 56 -16.57 47.11 2.69
N SER A 57 -16.01 47.01 1.48
CA SER A 57 -14.92 46.07 1.19
C SER A 57 -13.68 46.35 2.04
N ARG A 58 -13.33 47.61 2.26
CA ARG A 58 -12.25 48.00 3.19
C ARG A 58 -12.57 47.59 4.62
N PHE A 59 -13.80 47.81 5.08
CA PHE A 59 -14.22 47.38 6.42
C PHE A 59 -14.07 45.88 6.60
N LEU A 60 -14.49 45.05 5.62
CA LEU A 60 -14.36 43.60 5.65
C LEU A 60 -12.90 43.16 5.60
N ALA A 61 -12.06 43.83 4.83
CA ALA A 61 -10.64 43.51 4.72
C ALA A 61 -9.79 43.97 5.91
N THR A 62 -10.34 44.81 6.77
CA THR A 62 -9.62 45.34 7.94
C THR A 62 -9.75 44.42 9.12
N ILE A 63 -8.60 43.90 9.62
CA ILE A 63 -8.57 43.03 10.81
C ILE A 63 -9.07 43.82 12.01
N LYS A 64 -10.06 43.25 12.71
CA LYS A 64 -10.58 43.81 13.95
C LYS A 64 -9.60 43.48 15.09
N THR A 65 -8.96 44.50 15.66
CA THR A 65 -7.94 44.37 16.71
C THR A 65 -8.50 44.59 18.14
N ASP A 66 -9.73 45.05 18.25
CA ASP A 66 -10.43 45.39 19.48
C ASP A 66 -11.47 44.33 19.89
N VAL A 67 -11.26 43.08 19.45
CA VAL A 67 -12.13 41.98 19.88
C VAL A 67 -11.96 41.77 21.38
N PRO A 68 -13.05 41.71 22.17
CA PRO A 68 -12.98 41.54 23.62
C PRO A 68 -12.64 40.10 24.01
N ILE A 69 -11.40 39.71 23.76
CA ILE A 69 -10.82 38.41 24.18
C ILE A 69 -9.73 38.66 25.22
N THR A 70 -9.71 37.84 26.26
CA THR A 70 -8.61 37.81 27.20
C THR A 70 -7.63 36.75 26.73
N ALA A 71 -6.50 37.17 26.16
CA ALA A 71 -5.44 36.24 25.76
C ALA A 71 -4.41 36.14 26.88
N ASP A 72 -4.29 34.94 27.45
CA ASP A 72 -3.24 34.63 28.42
C ASP A 72 -2.16 33.82 27.69
N PHE A 73 -1.07 34.45 27.33
CA PHE A 73 0.03 33.83 26.59
C PHE A 73 0.73 32.73 27.42
N GLU A 74 0.65 32.77 28.75
CA GLU A 74 1.22 31.71 29.59
C GLU A 74 0.43 30.40 29.44
N GLN A 75 -0.88 30.47 29.27
CA GLN A 75 -1.74 29.30 29.01
C GLN A 75 -1.63 28.78 27.59
N MET A 76 -1.06 29.55 26.66
CA MET A 76 -0.84 29.14 25.28
C MET A 76 0.49 28.42 25.04
N LYS A 77 1.31 28.23 26.11
CA LYS A 77 2.55 27.47 26.02
C LYS A 77 2.21 26.00 25.69
N LEU A 78 2.95 25.44 24.73
CA LEU A 78 2.88 24.02 24.45
C LEU A 78 3.35 23.23 25.68
N THR A 79 2.48 22.39 26.19
CA THR A 79 2.81 21.43 27.24
C THR A 79 3.33 20.13 26.61
N THR A 80 4.14 19.39 27.34
CA THR A 80 4.55 18.06 26.89
C THR A 80 3.30 17.17 26.80
N PRO A 81 3.05 16.53 25.66
CA PRO A 81 1.89 15.65 25.52
C PRO A 81 1.94 14.48 26.51
N ASP A 82 0.79 14.04 26.98
CA ASP A 82 0.67 12.79 27.72
C ASP A 82 0.81 11.62 26.73
N VAL A 83 1.99 10.97 26.77
CA VAL A 83 2.35 9.89 25.84
C VAL A 83 1.38 8.71 25.98
N LYS A 84 0.93 8.40 27.20
CA LYS A 84 0.03 7.27 27.45
C LYS A 84 -1.36 7.52 26.83
N GLN A 85 -1.93 8.68 27.06
CA GLN A 85 -3.20 9.06 26.46
C GLN A 85 -3.12 9.14 24.92
N LEU A 86 -1.99 9.64 24.40
CA LEU A 86 -1.77 9.65 22.95
C LEU A 86 -1.73 8.23 22.38
N GLN A 87 -1.00 7.31 23.03
CA GLN A 87 -0.97 5.91 22.60
C GLN A 87 -2.36 5.28 22.60
N GLU A 88 -3.10 5.41 23.69
CA GLU A 88 -4.46 4.87 23.82
C GLU A 88 -5.39 5.41 22.71
N ILE A 89 -5.36 6.73 22.46
CA ILE A 89 -6.19 7.35 21.39
C ILE A 89 -5.76 6.91 19.99
N PHE A 90 -4.46 6.88 19.71
CA PHE A 90 -3.98 6.50 18.38
C PHE A 90 -4.13 4.99 18.12
N GLU A 91 -4.08 4.14 19.16
CA GLU A 91 -4.40 2.72 19.08
C GLU A 91 -5.90 2.52 18.80
N GLU A 92 -6.79 3.21 19.52
CA GLU A 92 -8.24 3.19 19.26
C GLU A 92 -8.60 3.65 17.84
N LEU A 93 -7.88 4.67 17.34
CA LEU A 93 -8.07 5.21 15.99
C LEU A 93 -7.23 4.48 14.91
N GLU A 94 -6.47 3.46 15.29
CA GLU A 94 -5.57 2.70 14.39
C GLU A 94 -4.52 3.56 13.64
N PHE A 95 -4.13 4.71 14.19
CA PHE A 95 -3.19 5.66 13.59
C PHE A 95 -1.72 5.37 13.94
N ARG A 96 -1.23 4.19 13.66
CA ARG A 96 0.10 3.69 14.04
C ARG A 96 1.26 4.58 13.56
N THR A 97 1.33 4.85 12.25
CA THR A 97 2.39 5.70 11.66
C THR A 97 2.34 7.16 12.10
N LEU A 98 1.15 7.65 12.46
CA LEU A 98 0.98 9.01 12.94
C LEU A 98 1.47 9.14 14.39
N LEU A 99 1.22 8.13 15.23
CA LEU A 99 1.74 8.07 16.60
C LEU A 99 3.27 8.19 16.60
N ASP A 100 3.98 7.36 15.83
CA ASP A 100 5.43 7.40 15.70
C ASP A 100 5.95 8.78 15.28
N ARG A 101 5.28 9.39 14.32
CA ARG A 101 5.63 10.74 13.84
C ARG A 101 5.45 11.80 14.91
N VAL A 102 4.35 11.74 15.66
CA VAL A 102 4.05 12.70 16.73
C VAL A 102 5.07 12.54 17.86
N LEU A 103 5.35 11.33 18.30
CA LEU A 103 6.33 11.05 19.35
C LEU A 103 7.75 11.50 18.95
N LYS A 104 8.17 11.25 17.72
CA LYS A 104 9.46 11.72 17.17
C LYS A 104 9.55 13.24 17.13
N ASN A 105 8.50 13.92 16.67
CA ASN A 105 8.47 15.38 16.56
C ASN A 105 8.54 16.10 17.92
N HIS A 106 8.01 15.47 18.96
CA HIS A 106 8.08 16.01 20.32
C HIS A 106 9.35 15.60 21.09
N GLY A 107 10.27 14.87 20.46
CA GLY A 107 11.51 14.41 21.11
C GLY A 107 11.28 13.40 22.22
N LEU A 108 10.12 12.75 22.26
CA LEU A 108 9.72 11.78 23.26
C LEU A 108 10.22 10.35 22.94
N VAL A 109 10.86 10.17 21.79
CA VAL A 109 11.60 8.96 21.41
C VAL A 109 13.09 9.25 21.55
N GLN A 110 13.79 8.48 22.36
CA GLN A 110 15.25 8.55 22.42
C GLN A 110 15.83 8.16 21.05
N LYS A 111 16.76 8.99 20.53
CA LYS A 111 17.51 8.67 19.33
C LYS A 111 18.25 7.35 19.51
N GLN A 112 17.73 6.28 18.98
CA GLN A 112 18.55 5.14 18.62
C GLN A 112 19.08 5.39 17.20
N GLU A 113 20.39 5.18 17.01
CA GLU A 113 21.00 5.18 15.67
C GLU A 113 20.26 4.17 14.79
N PRO A 114 20.16 4.44 13.48
CA PRO A 114 19.37 3.59 12.60
C PRO A 114 20.02 2.21 12.46
N VAL A 115 19.61 1.29 13.29
CA VAL A 115 19.72 -0.13 12.95
C VAL A 115 18.64 -0.36 11.90
N MET A 116 19.09 -0.49 10.66
CA MET A 116 18.27 -0.83 9.50
C MET A 116 17.55 -2.15 9.81
N GLY A 117 16.26 -2.07 10.09
CA GLY A 117 15.44 -3.28 10.21
C GLY A 117 14.53 -3.42 11.42
N ASN A 118 13.98 -2.34 12.01
CA ASN A 118 12.84 -2.52 12.91
C ASN A 118 11.79 -1.44 12.64
N LEU A 119 10.70 -1.82 11.99
CA LEU A 119 9.54 -0.96 11.75
C LEU A 119 8.62 -0.89 12.98
N PHE A 120 8.95 -1.60 14.05
CA PHE A 120 8.24 -1.59 15.34
C PHE A 120 9.28 -1.64 16.47
N GLY A 121 9.84 -0.47 16.79
CA GLY A 121 10.64 -0.31 17.99
C GLY A 121 9.72 -0.26 19.21
N ALA A 122 9.62 -1.36 19.96
CA ALA A 122 9.19 -1.32 21.32
C ALA A 122 10.34 -0.73 22.16
N ASP A 123 10.33 0.57 22.34
CA ASP A 123 11.29 1.24 23.22
C ASP A 123 10.85 1.16 24.67
N SER A 124 11.68 0.50 25.43
CA SER A 124 11.68 0.49 26.89
C SER A 124 11.71 1.93 27.45
N ILE A 125 10.60 2.36 27.99
CA ILE A 125 10.55 3.54 28.88
C ILE A 125 11.02 3.05 30.25
N ASN A 126 12.21 3.46 30.66
CA ASN A 126 12.64 3.36 32.04
C ASN A 126 11.76 4.28 32.90
N ALA A 127 10.73 3.73 33.53
CA ALA A 127 10.04 4.31 34.64
C ALA A 127 10.30 3.40 35.85
N SER A 128 10.86 3.99 36.87
CA SER A 128 11.09 3.40 38.18
C SER A 128 9.82 2.74 38.73
N ASP A 129 10.02 1.55 39.29
CA ASP A 129 9.21 0.86 40.30
C ASP A 129 7.69 0.92 40.19
N ASN A 130 7.15 -0.07 39.45
CA ASN A 130 6.03 -0.87 39.90
C ASN A 130 6.06 -2.20 39.14
N GLN A 131 6.24 -3.31 39.84
CA GLN A 131 6.21 -4.66 39.35
C GLN A 131 4.76 -5.02 38.92
N GLU A 132 4.40 -4.72 37.69
CA GLU A 132 3.39 -5.45 36.96
C GLU A 132 4.11 -6.06 35.75
N GLU A 133 4.04 -7.37 35.64
CA GLU A 133 4.66 -8.14 34.56
C GLU A 133 4.19 -7.63 33.19
N LYS A 134 5.01 -6.76 32.56
CA LYS A 134 4.90 -6.52 31.12
C LYS A 134 5.31 -7.81 30.42
N LYS A 135 4.34 -8.57 29.91
CA LYS A 135 4.61 -9.56 28.90
C LYS A 135 5.12 -8.83 27.67
N GLU A 136 6.43 -8.84 27.47
CA GLU A 136 7.01 -8.56 26.15
C GLU A 136 6.38 -9.58 25.19
N ILE A 137 5.65 -9.09 24.20
CA ILE A 137 5.19 -9.95 23.09
C ILE A 137 6.44 -10.22 22.26
N THR A 138 7.18 -11.25 22.62
CA THR A 138 8.26 -11.77 21.79
C THR A 138 7.63 -12.47 20.59
N LEU A 139 7.83 -11.91 19.39
CA LEU A 139 7.41 -12.55 18.14
C LEU A 139 8.06 -13.93 18.04
N SER A 140 7.27 -14.92 17.68
CA SER A 140 7.79 -16.21 17.28
C SER A 140 8.43 -16.11 15.89
N ASN A 141 9.33 -17.02 15.57
CA ASN A 141 9.97 -17.10 14.26
C ASN A 141 10.40 -18.57 13.99
N LEU A 142 10.92 -18.83 12.82
CA LEU A 142 11.33 -20.18 12.43
C LEU A 142 12.29 -20.84 13.44
N LYS A 143 13.20 -20.08 14.04
CA LYS A 143 14.22 -20.61 14.97
C LYS A 143 13.65 -21.07 16.32
N ASN A 144 12.54 -20.46 16.77
CA ASN A 144 11.92 -20.77 18.07
C ASN A 144 10.57 -21.49 17.93
N THR A 145 10.13 -21.80 16.72
CA THR A 145 8.87 -22.52 16.45
C THR A 145 9.16 -23.93 15.98
N PRO A 146 8.72 -24.98 16.70
CA PRO A 146 8.87 -26.37 16.23
C PRO A 146 8.13 -26.59 14.92
N HIS A 147 8.83 -27.07 13.90
CA HIS A 147 8.28 -27.29 12.56
C HIS A 147 8.90 -28.53 11.91
N LYS A 148 8.30 -29.00 10.83
CA LYS A 148 8.75 -30.11 10.00
C LYS A 148 8.68 -29.70 8.53
N TYR A 149 9.78 -29.21 8.00
CA TYR A 149 9.90 -28.79 6.62
C TYR A 149 10.75 -29.81 5.84
N TYR A 150 10.29 -30.15 4.66
CA TYR A 150 10.87 -31.23 3.87
C TYR A 150 11.25 -30.73 2.48
N LEU A 151 12.51 -31.00 2.11
CA LEU A 151 12.96 -30.89 0.73
C LEU A 151 12.62 -32.20 0.00
N VAL A 152 11.80 -32.12 -1.05
CA VAL A 152 11.29 -33.25 -1.82
C VAL A 152 11.84 -33.17 -3.25
N ASP A 153 12.95 -33.84 -3.52
CA ASP A 153 13.74 -33.70 -4.75
C ASP A 153 13.73 -34.95 -5.66
N ASN A 154 13.11 -36.02 -5.22
CA ASN A 154 13.02 -37.26 -6.01
C ASN A 154 11.56 -37.58 -6.42
N LYS A 155 11.38 -38.27 -7.53
CA LYS A 155 10.07 -38.55 -8.13
C LYS A 155 9.13 -39.36 -7.25
N GLU A 156 9.68 -40.31 -6.48
CA GLU A 156 8.89 -41.19 -5.64
C GLU A 156 8.26 -40.41 -4.47
N ASP A 157 9.03 -39.53 -3.85
CA ASP A 157 8.52 -38.68 -2.76
C ASP A 157 7.62 -37.54 -3.28
N ILE A 158 7.85 -37.02 -4.49
CA ILE A 158 6.92 -36.12 -5.16
C ILE A 158 5.58 -36.80 -5.42
N GLN A 159 5.58 -38.10 -5.84
CA GLN A 159 4.33 -38.86 -6.01
C GLN A 159 3.62 -39.05 -4.67
N LYS A 160 4.33 -39.44 -3.62
CA LYS A 160 3.76 -39.58 -2.26
C LYS A 160 3.17 -38.23 -1.76
N LEU A 161 3.85 -37.12 -2.04
CA LEU A 161 3.32 -35.79 -1.73
C LEU A 161 2.02 -35.53 -2.49
N CYS A 162 1.98 -35.79 -3.79
CA CYS A 162 0.75 -35.65 -4.59
C CYS A 162 -0.39 -36.50 -4.03
N ASP A 163 -0.12 -37.78 -3.72
CA ASP A 163 -1.11 -38.67 -3.13
C ASP A 163 -1.61 -38.17 -1.78
N LYS A 164 -0.71 -37.63 -0.95
CA LYS A 164 -1.06 -36.98 0.32
C LYS A 164 -1.98 -35.78 0.12
N LEU A 165 -1.63 -34.85 -0.80
CA LEU A 165 -2.44 -33.69 -1.10
C LEU A 165 -3.85 -34.06 -1.60
N LEU A 166 -3.97 -35.13 -2.37
CA LEU A 166 -5.24 -35.65 -2.86
C LEU A 166 -6.15 -36.22 -1.75
N THR A 167 -5.61 -36.53 -0.57
CA THR A 167 -6.39 -37.00 0.58
C THR A 167 -6.83 -35.89 1.53
N THR A 168 -6.43 -34.66 1.29
CA THR A 168 -6.78 -33.50 2.13
C THR A 168 -8.01 -32.77 1.61
N GLU A 169 -8.70 -32.07 2.49
CA GLU A 169 -9.80 -31.17 2.12
C GLU A 169 -9.27 -29.84 1.58
N GLU A 170 -8.10 -29.43 2.04
CA GLU A 170 -7.43 -28.17 1.67
C GLU A 170 -5.91 -28.33 1.71
N PHE A 171 -5.22 -27.53 0.94
CA PHE A 171 -3.79 -27.30 1.06
C PHE A 171 -3.39 -25.90 0.58
N CYS A 172 -2.33 -25.38 1.19
CA CYS A 172 -1.66 -24.17 0.71
C CYS A 172 -0.65 -24.54 -0.37
N LEU A 173 -0.52 -23.66 -1.35
CA LEU A 173 0.51 -23.69 -2.39
C LEU A 173 1.14 -22.33 -2.55
N ASP A 174 2.42 -22.33 -2.90
CA ASP A 174 3.15 -21.14 -3.30
C ASP A 174 4.18 -21.50 -4.38
N THR A 175 4.58 -20.53 -5.21
CA THR A 175 5.54 -20.74 -6.29
C THR A 175 6.75 -19.83 -6.18
N GLU A 176 7.93 -20.44 -6.11
CA GLU A 176 9.19 -19.71 -6.23
C GLU A 176 9.56 -19.54 -7.70
N THR A 177 9.94 -18.30 -8.07
CA THR A 177 10.14 -17.93 -9.47
C THR A 177 11.37 -17.05 -9.68
N THR A 178 11.76 -16.90 -10.94
CA THR A 178 12.90 -16.04 -11.32
C THR A 178 12.58 -14.55 -11.34
N GLY A 179 11.33 -14.14 -11.17
CA GLY A 179 10.92 -12.73 -11.19
C GLY A 179 9.42 -12.55 -11.12
N LEU A 180 8.96 -11.30 -11.02
CA LEU A 180 7.56 -10.95 -10.79
C LEU A 180 6.70 -10.90 -12.05
N ASP A 181 7.32 -10.83 -13.23
CA ASP A 181 6.60 -10.79 -14.52
C ASP A 181 6.31 -12.22 -14.97
N VAL A 182 5.06 -12.65 -14.85
CA VAL A 182 4.59 -14.00 -15.21
C VAL A 182 4.81 -14.37 -16.68
N MET A 183 4.99 -13.38 -17.56
CA MET A 183 5.23 -13.63 -18.99
C MET A 183 6.67 -14.05 -19.28
N THR A 184 7.61 -13.66 -18.42
CA THR A 184 9.05 -13.91 -18.59
C THR A 184 9.66 -14.74 -17.48
N ALA A 185 9.01 -14.81 -16.32
CA ALA A 185 9.47 -15.61 -15.19
C ALA A 185 9.40 -17.11 -15.45
N ARG A 186 10.28 -17.86 -14.76
CA ARG A 186 10.31 -19.33 -14.75
C ARG A 186 10.13 -19.83 -13.35
N LEU A 187 9.53 -21.00 -13.20
CA LEU A 187 9.47 -21.69 -11.90
C LEU A 187 10.86 -22.10 -11.44
N VAL A 188 11.11 -21.94 -10.16
CA VAL A 188 12.32 -22.38 -9.42
C VAL A 188 11.95 -23.46 -8.41
N GLY A 189 10.76 -23.35 -7.82
CA GLY A 189 10.27 -24.33 -6.86
C GLY A 189 8.79 -24.20 -6.60
N LEU A 190 8.25 -25.17 -5.89
CA LEU A 190 6.86 -25.24 -5.47
C LEU A 190 6.84 -25.62 -3.99
N SER A 191 6.08 -24.89 -3.18
CA SER A 191 5.89 -25.24 -1.79
C SER A 191 4.44 -25.59 -1.48
N PHE A 192 4.24 -26.46 -0.49
CA PHE A 192 2.93 -26.98 -0.10
C PHE A 192 2.85 -27.15 1.41
N ALA A 193 1.71 -26.76 1.99
CA ALA A 193 1.36 -27.06 3.36
C ALA A 193 -0.09 -27.54 3.44
N CYS A 194 -0.34 -28.67 4.11
CA CYS A 194 -1.68 -29.18 4.38
C CYS A 194 -1.96 -29.32 5.88
N ARG A 195 -0.98 -29.05 6.70
CA ARG A 195 -1.05 -29.04 8.16
C ARG A 195 -0.13 -27.93 8.68
N GLU A 196 -0.53 -27.25 9.73
CA GLU A 196 0.31 -26.24 10.38
C GLU A 196 1.64 -26.83 10.83
N PHE A 197 2.69 -26.05 10.64
CA PHE A 197 4.07 -26.40 10.99
C PHE A 197 4.63 -27.61 10.23
N GLU A 198 4.01 -27.99 9.11
CA GLU A 198 4.46 -29.06 8.24
C GLU A 198 4.33 -28.62 6.77
N ALA A 199 5.44 -28.48 6.08
CA ALA A 199 5.47 -28.04 4.69
C ALA A 199 6.51 -28.80 3.86
N TYR A 200 6.35 -28.70 2.55
CA TYR A 200 7.11 -29.46 1.56
C TYR A 200 7.56 -28.51 0.46
N TYR A 201 8.83 -28.58 0.10
CA TYR A 201 9.37 -27.83 -1.04
C TYR A 201 9.85 -28.78 -2.13
N VAL A 202 9.39 -28.57 -3.35
CA VAL A 202 9.77 -29.32 -4.55
C VAL A 202 10.57 -28.41 -5.47
N PRO A 203 11.88 -28.59 -5.62
CA PRO A 203 12.69 -27.79 -6.53
C PRO A 203 12.34 -28.12 -7.98
N ILE A 204 12.26 -27.09 -8.82
CA ILE A 204 11.96 -27.19 -10.24
C ILE A 204 13.23 -26.95 -11.05
N PRO A 205 13.65 -27.88 -11.91
CA PRO A 205 14.81 -27.71 -12.78
C PRO A 205 14.61 -26.56 -13.77
N PRO A 206 15.69 -25.88 -14.19
CA PRO A 206 15.62 -24.80 -15.17
C PRO A 206 15.18 -25.28 -16.57
N GLU A 207 15.41 -26.55 -16.88
CA GLU A 207 15.04 -27.16 -18.15
C GLU A 207 13.54 -27.43 -18.18
N ARG A 208 12.83 -26.76 -19.11
CA ARG A 208 11.38 -26.80 -19.20
C ARG A 208 10.80 -28.22 -19.31
N GLU A 209 11.47 -29.11 -20.05
CA GLU A 209 11.02 -30.50 -20.21
C GLU A 209 11.07 -31.27 -18.89
N GLU A 210 12.10 -31.08 -18.09
CA GLU A 210 12.23 -31.72 -16.76
C GLU A 210 11.21 -31.11 -15.79
N ALA A 211 11.04 -29.79 -15.79
CA ALA A 211 10.01 -29.11 -15.02
C ALA A 211 8.60 -29.66 -15.31
N LEU A 212 8.27 -29.87 -16.60
CA LEU A 212 6.98 -30.44 -17.00
C LEU A 212 6.79 -31.86 -16.47
N LYS A 213 7.82 -32.69 -16.39
CA LYS A 213 7.72 -34.05 -15.82
C LYS A 213 7.33 -34.03 -14.35
N ILE A 214 7.90 -33.11 -13.55
CA ILE A 214 7.55 -32.93 -12.14
C ILE A 214 6.12 -32.41 -12.02
N LEU A 215 5.77 -31.38 -12.77
CA LEU A 215 4.45 -30.79 -12.76
C LEU A 215 3.35 -31.78 -13.18
N GLN A 216 3.63 -32.72 -14.09
CA GLN A 216 2.68 -33.78 -14.46
C GLN A 216 2.38 -34.74 -13.29
N ILE A 217 3.33 -34.98 -12.39
CA ILE A 217 3.09 -35.76 -11.17
C ILE A 217 2.14 -35.02 -10.22
N LEU A 218 2.34 -33.70 -10.05
CA LEU A 218 1.55 -32.87 -9.14
C LEU A 218 0.22 -32.38 -9.76
N LYS A 219 0.06 -32.47 -11.06
CA LYS A 219 -1.13 -32.02 -11.80
C LYS A 219 -2.46 -32.48 -11.21
N PRO A 220 -2.63 -33.77 -10.79
CA PRO A 220 -3.89 -34.22 -10.21
C PRO A 220 -4.29 -33.43 -8.94
N ALA A 221 -3.32 -33.05 -8.10
CA ALA A 221 -3.60 -32.24 -6.90
C ALA A 221 -4.02 -30.80 -7.25
N TYR A 222 -3.35 -30.16 -8.21
CA TYR A 222 -3.72 -28.81 -8.67
C TYR A 222 -5.10 -28.78 -9.33
N GLU A 223 -5.43 -29.79 -10.12
CA GLU A 223 -6.67 -29.86 -10.87
C GLU A 223 -7.82 -30.54 -10.12
N ALA A 224 -7.62 -30.96 -8.88
CA ALA A 224 -8.66 -31.58 -8.05
C ALA A 224 -9.82 -30.60 -7.76
N PRO A 225 -11.06 -30.87 -8.26
CA PRO A 225 -12.14 -29.88 -8.24
C PRO A 225 -12.78 -29.67 -6.86
N LYS A 226 -12.52 -30.56 -5.90
CA LYS A 226 -13.14 -30.52 -4.57
C LYS A 226 -12.21 -30.02 -3.48
N ILE A 227 -10.92 -29.98 -3.72
CA ILE A 227 -9.92 -29.57 -2.75
C ILE A 227 -9.76 -28.06 -2.78
N LEU A 228 -9.84 -27.40 -1.62
CA LEU A 228 -9.59 -25.98 -1.48
C LEU A 228 -8.09 -25.68 -1.64
N LYS A 229 -7.75 -24.78 -2.55
CA LYS A 229 -6.38 -24.27 -2.74
C LYS A 229 -6.25 -22.93 -2.04
N ILE A 230 -5.24 -22.81 -1.21
CA ILE A 230 -4.94 -21.62 -0.42
C ILE A 230 -3.64 -21.01 -0.94
N GLY A 231 -3.56 -19.70 -1.05
CA GLY A 231 -2.33 -19.00 -1.41
C GLY A 231 -2.35 -17.54 -0.94
N GLN A 232 -1.20 -16.92 -1.04
CA GLN A 232 -1.00 -15.48 -0.83
C GLN A 232 -0.77 -14.83 -2.19
N ASN A 233 -1.70 -14.03 -2.71
CA ASN A 233 -1.72 -13.54 -4.10
C ASN A 233 -1.73 -14.71 -5.12
N ILE A 234 -2.58 -15.70 -4.86
CA ILE A 234 -2.69 -16.96 -5.62
C ILE A 234 -2.93 -16.74 -7.14
N LYS A 235 -3.35 -15.54 -7.54
CA LYS A 235 -3.46 -15.16 -8.95
C LYS A 235 -2.11 -15.25 -9.68
N TYR A 236 -1.03 -14.91 -9.00
CA TYR A 236 0.32 -15.04 -9.54
C TYR A 236 0.65 -16.52 -9.81
N ASP A 237 0.41 -17.39 -8.83
CA ASP A 237 0.66 -18.83 -8.94
C ASP A 237 -0.18 -19.48 -10.03
N LEU A 238 -1.46 -19.10 -10.10
CA LEU A 238 -2.37 -19.54 -11.16
C LEU A 238 -1.83 -19.19 -12.54
N ASN A 239 -1.30 -17.97 -12.73
CA ASN A 239 -0.72 -17.54 -13.99
C ASN A 239 0.60 -18.28 -14.30
N MET A 240 1.45 -18.47 -13.31
CA MET A 240 2.70 -19.23 -13.45
C MET A 240 2.44 -20.69 -13.81
N LEU A 241 1.53 -21.37 -13.12
CA LEU A 241 1.15 -22.76 -13.40
C LEU A 241 0.51 -22.91 -14.80
N ALA A 242 -0.31 -21.94 -15.18
CA ALA A 242 -0.94 -21.94 -16.51
C ALA A 242 0.09 -21.82 -17.65
N ALA A 243 1.22 -21.15 -17.47
CA ALA A 243 2.32 -21.08 -18.42
C ALA A 243 2.97 -22.45 -18.67
N TYR A 244 2.80 -23.40 -17.74
CA TYR A 244 3.25 -24.78 -17.85
C TYR A 244 2.12 -25.78 -18.21
N GLY A 245 0.92 -25.26 -18.52
CA GLY A 245 -0.21 -26.10 -18.90
C GLY A 245 -0.93 -26.79 -17.73
N ILE A 246 -0.74 -26.30 -16.52
CA ILE A 246 -1.44 -26.73 -15.31
C ILE A 246 -2.59 -25.77 -15.04
N ARG A 247 -3.78 -26.33 -14.86
CA ARG A 247 -4.97 -25.58 -14.48
C ARG A 247 -5.25 -25.72 -13.00
N LEU A 248 -5.13 -24.63 -12.24
CA LEU A 248 -5.60 -24.62 -10.88
C LEU A 248 -7.14 -24.66 -10.87
N SER A 249 -7.74 -25.70 -10.28
CA SER A 249 -9.18 -25.97 -10.30
C SER A 249 -9.75 -26.17 -8.91
N GLY A 250 -11.07 -25.96 -8.75
CA GLY A 250 -11.77 -26.08 -7.49
C GLY A 250 -11.85 -24.76 -6.72
N PRO A 251 -12.32 -24.81 -5.47
CA PRO A 251 -12.40 -23.62 -4.62
C PRO A 251 -10.98 -23.09 -4.31
N MET A 252 -10.89 -21.77 -4.17
CA MET A 252 -9.66 -21.07 -3.84
C MET A 252 -9.87 -20.11 -2.68
N PHE A 253 -8.82 -19.83 -1.92
CA PHE A 253 -8.79 -18.82 -0.88
C PHE A 253 -7.47 -18.05 -0.98
N ASP A 254 -7.55 -16.75 -1.12
CA ASP A 254 -6.41 -15.83 -1.18
C ASP A 254 -6.35 -15.02 0.11
N THR A 255 -5.27 -15.19 0.88
CA THR A 255 -5.07 -14.49 2.16
C THR A 255 -4.87 -12.99 1.97
N MET A 256 -4.27 -12.57 0.87
CA MET A 256 -4.12 -11.16 0.53
C MET A 256 -5.46 -10.50 0.25
N LEU A 257 -6.33 -11.13 -0.55
CA LEU A 257 -7.66 -10.62 -0.87
C LEU A 257 -8.59 -10.68 0.35
N ALA A 258 -8.51 -11.73 1.16
CA ALA A 258 -9.28 -11.81 2.41
C ALA A 258 -8.94 -10.63 3.34
N HIS A 259 -7.66 -10.33 3.52
CA HIS A 259 -7.27 -9.18 4.31
C HIS A 259 -7.62 -7.84 3.64
N TYR A 260 -7.54 -7.75 2.31
CA TYR A 260 -7.95 -6.53 1.58
C TYR A 260 -9.43 -6.22 1.82
N VAL A 261 -10.30 -7.24 1.82
CA VAL A 261 -11.73 -7.07 2.12
C VAL A 261 -11.98 -6.58 3.55
N LEU A 262 -11.16 -7.04 4.51
CA LEU A 262 -11.27 -6.66 5.93
C LEU A 262 -10.71 -5.27 6.21
N GLN A 263 -9.55 -4.94 5.65
CA GLN A 263 -8.74 -3.76 5.98
C GLN A 263 -8.11 -3.15 4.72
N PRO A 264 -8.89 -2.54 3.81
CA PRO A 264 -8.41 -2.11 2.48
C PRO A 264 -7.30 -1.05 2.54
N GLU A 265 -7.21 -0.29 3.63
CA GLU A 265 -6.24 0.80 3.80
C GLU A 265 -4.86 0.33 4.32
N LEU A 266 -4.74 -0.94 4.74
CA LEU A 266 -3.52 -1.47 5.31
C LEU A 266 -2.64 -2.18 4.27
N ARG A 267 -1.49 -2.68 4.71
CA ARG A 267 -0.61 -3.51 3.88
C ARG A 267 -1.13 -4.94 3.87
N HIS A 268 -0.96 -5.64 2.74
CA HIS A 268 -1.48 -7.00 2.57
C HIS A 268 -0.36 -8.03 2.26
N ASN A 269 0.91 -7.65 2.42
CA ASN A 269 2.02 -8.57 2.26
C ASN A 269 2.09 -9.57 3.43
N MET A 270 2.55 -10.77 3.15
CA MET A 270 2.56 -11.89 4.09
C MET A 270 3.29 -11.58 5.39
N ASP A 271 4.47 -10.94 5.34
CA ASP A 271 5.23 -10.57 6.53
C ASP A 271 4.39 -9.75 7.52
N TYR A 272 3.71 -8.73 7.01
CA TYR A 272 2.84 -7.87 7.79
C TYR A 272 1.65 -8.64 8.39
N LEU A 273 1.04 -9.53 7.61
CA LEU A 273 -0.08 -10.35 8.07
C LEU A 273 0.37 -11.35 9.14
N ALA A 274 1.52 -11.99 8.95
CA ALA A 274 2.09 -12.92 9.92
C ALA A 274 2.40 -12.23 11.26
N GLU A 275 2.94 -11.03 11.21
CA GLU A 275 3.24 -10.24 12.41
C GLU A 275 1.98 -9.89 13.20
N ILE A 276 0.93 -9.39 12.50
CA ILE A 276 -0.30 -8.91 13.15
C ILE A 276 -1.19 -10.05 13.63
N TYR A 277 -1.42 -11.06 12.78
CA TYR A 277 -2.40 -12.10 13.05
C TYR A 277 -1.82 -13.33 13.74
N LEU A 278 -0.53 -13.61 13.52
CA LEU A 278 0.12 -14.81 14.07
C LEU A 278 1.18 -14.48 15.13
N HIS A 279 1.51 -13.21 15.34
CA HIS A 279 2.65 -12.77 16.15
C HIS A 279 3.94 -13.50 15.75
N TYR A 280 4.16 -13.59 14.44
CA TYR A 280 5.21 -14.36 13.84
C TYR A 280 6.04 -13.51 12.87
N GLN A 281 7.37 -13.55 13.00
CA GLN A 281 8.32 -12.92 12.11
C GLN A 281 8.83 -13.94 11.10
N THR A 282 8.50 -13.71 9.82
CA THR A 282 8.94 -14.54 8.68
C THR A 282 10.39 -14.27 8.30
N ILE A 283 10.98 -15.17 7.55
CA ILE A 283 12.27 -14.95 6.87
C ILE A 283 12.03 -13.97 5.72
N HIS A 284 12.77 -12.87 5.69
CA HIS A 284 12.67 -11.93 4.57
C HIS A 284 13.46 -12.41 3.36
N ILE A 285 12.91 -12.25 2.16
CA ILE A 285 13.54 -12.67 0.90
C ILE A 285 14.94 -12.03 0.72
N GLU A 286 15.16 -10.83 1.24
CA GLU A 286 16.45 -10.15 1.22
C GLU A 286 17.55 -10.87 2.02
N GLU A 287 17.17 -11.74 2.97
CA GLU A 287 18.11 -12.57 3.71
C GLU A 287 18.70 -13.70 2.82
N LEU A 288 17.92 -14.17 1.83
CA LEU A 288 18.33 -15.20 0.89
C LEU A 288 19.08 -14.62 -0.31
N ILE A 289 18.49 -13.62 -0.99
CA ILE A 289 18.99 -13.10 -2.26
C ILE A 289 19.78 -11.80 -2.12
N GLY A 290 19.82 -11.24 -0.92
CA GLY A 290 20.49 -9.96 -0.63
C GLY A 290 19.61 -8.73 -0.88
N PRO A 291 20.06 -7.54 -0.43
CA PRO A 291 19.28 -6.31 -0.51
C PRO A 291 19.01 -5.88 -1.95
N LYS A 292 17.90 -5.16 -2.17
CA LYS A 292 17.50 -4.64 -3.48
C LYS A 292 18.59 -3.82 -4.13
N GLY A 293 18.96 -4.17 -5.36
CA GLY A 293 19.97 -3.47 -6.14
C GLY A 293 20.68 -4.35 -7.17
N ARG A 294 21.69 -3.79 -7.82
CA ARG A 294 22.42 -4.50 -8.91
C ARG A 294 23.15 -5.79 -8.48
N LYS A 295 23.36 -6.00 -7.19
CA LYS A 295 24.04 -7.18 -6.64
C LYS A 295 23.05 -8.21 -6.06
N GLN A 296 21.76 -7.95 -6.13
CA GLN A 296 20.75 -8.89 -5.68
C GLN A 296 20.80 -10.14 -6.56
N LYS A 297 20.87 -11.31 -5.93
CA LYS A 297 20.85 -12.60 -6.62
C LYS A 297 19.45 -12.92 -7.11
N ASN A 298 19.33 -13.86 -8.02
CA ASN A 298 18.06 -14.46 -8.38
C ASN A 298 17.79 -15.69 -7.50
N MET A 299 16.54 -16.02 -7.24
CA MET A 299 16.16 -17.24 -6.51
C MET A 299 16.72 -18.49 -7.22
N ALA A 300 16.79 -18.48 -8.54
CA ALA A 300 17.37 -19.56 -9.34
C ALA A 300 18.89 -19.75 -9.18
N ASP A 301 19.60 -18.76 -8.59
CA ASP A 301 21.05 -18.87 -8.32
C ASP A 301 21.36 -19.60 -7.01
N LEU A 302 20.33 -19.95 -6.23
CA LEU A 302 20.45 -20.58 -4.93
C LEU A 302 20.27 -22.10 -5.05
N ALA A 303 21.01 -22.85 -4.23
CA ALA A 303 20.78 -24.28 -4.12
C ALA A 303 19.42 -24.57 -3.42
N PRO A 304 18.69 -25.64 -3.80
CA PRO A 304 17.42 -26.00 -3.16
C PRO A 304 17.47 -26.06 -1.63
N ALA A 305 18.59 -26.52 -1.06
CA ALA A 305 18.80 -26.58 0.39
C ALA A 305 18.89 -25.19 1.06
N GLN A 306 19.08 -24.12 0.32
CA GLN A 306 19.09 -22.75 0.83
C GLN A 306 17.70 -22.09 0.75
N VAL A 307 16.84 -22.59 -0.14
CA VAL A 307 15.52 -22.02 -0.43
C VAL A 307 14.41 -22.71 0.35
N TYR A 308 14.55 -24.03 0.63
CA TYR A 308 13.43 -24.87 1.08
C TYR A 308 12.82 -24.41 2.41
N GLU A 309 13.62 -23.91 3.36
CA GLU A 309 13.07 -23.43 4.64
C GLU A 309 12.22 -22.19 4.45
N TYR A 310 12.68 -21.24 3.66
CA TYR A 310 11.94 -20.04 3.30
C TYR A 310 10.63 -20.39 2.58
N ALA A 311 10.69 -21.15 1.49
CA ALA A 311 9.51 -21.50 0.71
C ALA A 311 8.49 -22.36 1.50
N CYS A 312 8.97 -23.25 2.37
CA CYS A 312 8.11 -24.00 3.27
C CYS A 312 7.44 -23.10 4.32
N GLU A 313 8.17 -22.11 4.84
CA GLU A 313 7.63 -21.13 5.78
C GLU A 313 6.50 -20.33 5.12
N ASP A 314 6.68 -19.86 3.86
CA ASP A 314 5.68 -19.11 3.13
C ASP A 314 4.37 -19.90 2.98
N ALA A 315 4.46 -21.19 2.62
CA ALA A 315 3.29 -22.04 2.52
C ALA A 315 2.62 -22.34 3.90
N ASP A 316 3.42 -22.58 4.95
CA ASP A 316 2.90 -22.83 6.31
C ASP A 316 2.23 -21.59 6.91
N VAL A 317 2.90 -20.45 6.83
CA VAL A 317 2.38 -19.17 7.33
C VAL A 317 1.08 -18.80 6.60
N THR A 318 1.03 -18.96 5.29
CA THR A 318 -0.17 -18.70 4.48
C THR A 318 -1.33 -19.63 4.89
N LEU A 319 -1.07 -20.91 5.14
CA LEU A 319 -2.09 -21.83 5.66
C LEU A 319 -2.64 -21.39 7.02
N ARG A 320 -1.76 -20.98 7.93
CA ARG A 320 -2.14 -20.47 9.26
C ARG A 320 -2.92 -19.17 9.17
N LEU A 321 -2.50 -18.24 8.30
CA LEU A 321 -3.21 -16.99 8.04
C LEU A 321 -4.63 -17.22 7.51
N LYS A 322 -4.81 -18.19 6.61
CA LYS A 322 -6.15 -18.54 6.10
C LYS A 322 -7.14 -18.83 7.22
N ARG A 323 -6.73 -19.57 8.25
CA ARG A 323 -7.63 -19.94 9.36
C ARG A 323 -8.11 -18.71 10.13
N VAL A 324 -7.19 -17.82 10.47
CA VAL A 324 -7.53 -16.60 11.20
C VAL A 324 -8.35 -15.64 10.33
N LEU A 325 -7.92 -15.42 9.09
CA LEU A 325 -8.60 -14.49 8.19
C LEU A 325 -9.99 -14.97 7.77
N ALA A 326 -10.20 -16.28 7.59
CA ALA A 326 -11.53 -16.81 7.30
C ALA A 326 -12.51 -16.51 8.44
N ASP A 327 -12.10 -16.71 9.70
CA ASP A 327 -12.92 -16.38 10.86
C ASP A 327 -13.21 -14.87 10.97
N GLU A 328 -12.22 -14.03 10.68
CA GLU A 328 -12.41 -12.57 10.69
C GLU A 328 -13.36 -12.10 9.57
N VAL A 329 -13.29 -12.69 8.37
CA VAL A 329 -14.22 -12.43 7.26
C VAL A 329 -15.67 -12.78 7.66
N GLU A 330 -15.87 -13.90 8.35
CA GLU A 330 -17.21 -14.29 8.85
C GLU A 330 -17.70 -13.30 9.91
N LYS A 331 -16.87 -12.94 10.89
CA LYS A 331 -17.22 -11.96 11.93
C LYS A 331 -17.56 -10.58 11.37
N ALA A 332 -16.84 -10.16 10.32
CA ALA A 332 -17.10 -8.89 9.64
C ALA A 332 -18.34 -8.91 8.73
N GLY A 333 -19.00 -10.06 8.53
CA GLY A 333 -20.10 -10.22 7.59
C GLY A 333 -19.72 -10.04 6.12
N ALA A 334 -18.43 -10.23 5.80
CA ALA A 334 -17.87 -10.01 4.48
C ALA A 334 -17.80 -11.28 3.62
N HIS A 335 -18.42 -12.38 4.06
CA HIS A 335 -18.42 -13.68 3.38
C HIS A 335 -18.80 -13.56 1.90
N SER A 336 -19.97 -13.00 1.60
CA SER A 336 -20.45 -12.88 0.21
C SER A 336 -19.53 -12.02 -0.64
N LEU A 337 -18.96 -10.95 -0.09
CA LEU A 337 -18.01 -10.12 -0.82
C LEU A 337 -16.79 -10.93 -1.23
N LEU A 338 -16.19 -11.68 -0.30
CA LEU A 338 -15.00 -12.48 -0.58
C LEU A 338 -15.32 -13.64 -1.53
N TYR A 339 -16.29 -14.50 -1.16
CA TYR A 339 -16.50 -15.80 -1.84
C TYR A 339 -17.37 -15.72 -3.09
N ASP A 340 -18.32 -14.78 -3.17
CA ASP A 340 -19.23 -14.67 -4.31
C ASP A 340 -18.76 -13.65 -5.35
N ILE A 341 -17.84 -12.72 -4.97
CA ILE A 341 -17.35 -11.66 -5.87
C ILE A 341 -15.83 -11.79 -6.09
N GLU A 342 -15.01 -11.59 -5.05
CA GLU A 342 -13.55 -11.47 -5.22
C GLU A 342 -12.89 -12.78 -5.66
N MET A 343 -13.22 -13.90 -5.03
CA MET A 343 -12.65 -15.20 -5.41
C MET A 343 -13.02 -15.63 -6.84
N PRO A 344 -14.29 -15.52 -7.29
CA PRO A 344 -14.63 -15.80 -8.70
C PRO A 344 -14.04 -14.80 -9.70
N LEU A 345 -13.83 -13.56 -9.32
CA LEU A 345 -13.25 -12.53 -10.19
C LEU A 345 -11.76 -12.78 -10.44
N MET A 346 -11.02 -13.27 -9.46
CA MET A 346 -9.57 -13.46 -9.53
C MET A 346 -9.13 -14.31 -10.74
N PRO A 347 -9.69 -15.51 -11.02
CA PRO A 347 -9.30 -16.27 -12.22
C PRO A 347 -9.70 -15.59 -13.53
N VAL A 348 -10.74 -14.75 -13.55
CA VAL A 348 -11.11 -13.94 -14.72
C VAL A 348 -10.00 -12.90 -14.99
N LEU A 349 -9.56 -12.19 -13.96
CA LEU A 349 -8.45 -11.23 -14.08
C LEU A 349 -7.15 -11.92 -14.53
N ALA A 350 -6.85 -13.09 -13.96
CA ALA A 350 -5.70 -13.89 -14.38
C ALA A 350 -5.76 -14.27 -15.86
N HIS A 351 -6.95 -14.63 -16.37
CA HIS A 351 -7.15 -14.92 -17.78
C HIS A 351 -6.97 -13.67 -18.66
N MET A 352 -7.50 -12.52 -18.23
CA MET A 352 -7.32 -11.25 -18.94
C MET A 352 -5.85 -10.84 -19.01
N GLU A 353 -5.10 -10.99 -17.92
CA GLU A 353 -3.67 -10.70 -17.88
C GLU A 353 -2.87 -11.57 -18.86
N ARG A 354 -3.17 -12.86 -18.96
CA ARG A 354 -2.51 -13.76 -19.92
C ARG A 354 -2.85 -13.45 -21.37
N ASN A 355 -4.08 -13.01 -21.65
CA ASN A 355 -4.49 -12.62 -22.99
C ASN A 355 -3.83 -11.31 -23.43
N GLY A 356 -3.48 -10.44 -22.47
CA GLY A 356 -2.92 -9.14 -22.73
C GLY A 356 -3.91 -8.18 -23.41
N VAL A 357 -3.36 -7.06 -23.90
CA VAL A 357 -4.12 -6.00 -24.59
C VAL A 357 -3.53 -5.78 -25.96
N CYS A 358 -4.38 -5.79 -26.99
CA CYS A 358 -3.96 -5.44 -28.34
C CYS A 358 -3.98 -3.91 -28.51
N LEU A 359 -2.83 -3.33 -28.85
CA LEU A 359 -2.70 -1.91 -29.12
C LEU A 359 -2.84 -1.64 -30.62
N ASN A 360 -3.62 -0.63 -30.99
CA ASN A 360 -3.67 -0.10 -32.35
C ASN A 360 -2.48 0.85 -32.57
N THR A 361 -1.38 0.31 -33.05
CA THR A 361 -0.13 1.05 -33.28
C THR A 361 -0.26 2.12 -34.37
N ASP A 362 -1.14 1.95 -35.34
CA ASP A 362 -1.36 2.92 -36.40
C ASP A 362 -2.04 4.19 -35.86
N THR A 363 -3.08 4.01 -35.03
CA THR A 363 -3.74 5.13 -34.36
C THR A 363 -2.79 5.86 -33.40
N LEU A 364 -1.90 5.14 -32.69
CA LEU A 364 -0.89 5.77 -31.84
C LEU A 364 0.10 6.60 -32.64
N ALA A 365 0.60 6.07 -33.77
CA ALA A 365 1.52 6.80 -34.65
C ALA A 365 0.85 8.03 -35.31
N GLU A 366 -0.44 7.96 -35.63
CA GLU A 366 -1.21 9.08 -36.14
C GLU A 366 -1.39 10.17 -35.05
N THR A 367 -1.71 9.75 -33.85
CA THR A 367 -1.86 10.62 -32.69
C THR A 367 -0.54 11.32 -32.35
N GLU A 368 0.59 10.61 -32.37
CA GLU A 368 1.92 11.20 -32.19
C GLU A 368 2.23 12.26 -33.23
N ARG A 369 2.00 11.96 -34.52
CA ARG A 369 2.20 12.93 -35.60
C ARG A 369 1.36 14.18 -35.40
N HIS A 370 0.09 14.02 -35.05
CA HIS A 370 -0.82 15.15 -34.81
C HIS A 370 -0.36 16.02 -33.64
N PHE A 371 0.01 15.43 -32.49
CA PHE A 371 0.51 16.19 -31.34
C PHE A 371 1.85 16.87 -31.63
N THR A 372 2.76 16.19 -32.34
CA THR A 372 4.05 16.77 -32.72
C THR A 372 3.86 17.99 -33.61
N GLN A 373 2.98 17.93 -34.59
CA GLN A 373 2.64 19.09 -35.45
C GLN A 373 2.08 20.26 -34.63
N ARG A 374 1.14 19.98 -33.69
CA ARG A 374 0.57 21.04 -32.83
C ARG A 374 1.61 21.67 -31.92
N MET A 375 2.54 20.89 -31.37
CA MET A 375 3.65 21.44 -30.56
C MET A 375 4.58 22.33 -31.38
N HIS A 376 4.92 21.93 -32.62
CA HIS A 376 5.75 22.75 -33.51
C HIS A 376 5.04 24.05 -33.90
N CYS A 377 3.75 24.04 -34.20
CA CYS A 377 2.96 25.24 -34.48
C CYS A 377 2.94 26.21 -33.29
N ARG A 378 2.75 25.70 -32.05
CA ARG A 378 2.79 26.53 -30.84
C ARG A 378 4.18 27.12 -30.57
N ARG A 379 5.26 26.38 -30.78
CA ARG A 379 6.62 26.90 -30.62
C ARG A 379 6.96 28.01 -31.63
N ARG A 380 6.40 27.94 -32.86
CA ARG A 380 6.56 28.99 -33.88
C ARG A 380 5.69 30.22 -33.62
N GLY A 381 4.58 30.08 -32.95
CA GLY A 381 3.69 31.21 -32.57
C GLY A 381 4.11 31.91 -31.28
N LEU A 382 5.11 31.43 -30.57
CA LEU A 382 5.71 32.05 -29.40
C LEU A 382 7.03 32.79 -29.70
N ARG A 383 7.43 32.86 -30.98
CA ARG A 383 8.48 33.72 -31.51
C ARG A 383 7.86 34.87 -32.32
#